data_9ed076c9938a7fb616e59d376194abae
#
_entry.id   9ed076c9938a7fb616e59d376194abae
#
_cell.length_a   1.000
_cell.length_b   1.000
_cell.length_c   1.000
_cell.angle_alpha   90.00
_cell.angle_beta   90.00
_cell.angle_gamma   90.00
#
_symmetry.space_group_name_H-M   'P 1'
#
loop_
_entity.id
_entity.type
_entity.pdbx_description
1 polymer ?
#
loop_
_entity_poly.entity_id
_entity_poly.type
_entity_poly.pdbx_seq_one_letter_code
_entity_poly.pdbx_strand_id
1 'polypeptide(L)'
;ILKQNTKKNLGDNLNASDRKKIGKNLNGYDISPDMVKMSLVNMYLHKFTSPNISEYDTLSSEDKWNEYYDVILANPPFFSPKGGIMPHNRFGVKSTKAEVLFVDYINEHLKPNGRAGIIVPEGIIFQTGTAYKQLRKRLVETSLIGVISLPSGVFNPYSGVKTSILILDKSFNKK
;
A
#
# COMPACT_ATOMS: atom_id res chain seq x y z
N ILE A 1 7.04 -11.60 8.82
CA ILE A 1 8.25 -11.53 7.98
C ILE A 1 9.52 -11.62 8.86
N LEU A 2 9.65 -10.84 9.88
CA LEU A 2 10.75 -10.91 10.82
C LEU A 2 10.48 -11.99 11.86
N LYS A 3 11.44 -12.92 12.06
CA LYS A 3 11.34 -13.90 13.15
C LYS A 3 11.26 -13.15 14.47
N GLN A 4 10.21 -13.39 15.24
CA GLN A 4 10.08 -12.85 16.57
C GLN A 4 11.28 -13.29 17.42
N ASN A 5 11.97 -12.32 18.00
CA ASN A 5 13.00 -12.60 18.99
C ASN A 5 12.46 -12.20 20.37
N THR A 6 12.34 -13.15 21.25
CA THR A 6 11.82 -12.95 22.61
C THR A 6 12.80 -12.26 23.55
N LYS A 7 14.05 -12.01 23.13
CA LYS A 7 15.11 -11.54 24.06
C LYS A 7 15.71 -10.17 23.75
N LYS A 8 15.56 -9.60 22.54
CA LYS A 8 16.15 -8.30 22.16
C LYS A 8 15.31 -7.62 21.07
N ASN A 9 15.94 -7.07 20.02
CA ASN A 9 15.26 -6.37 18.95
C ASN A 9 14.71 -7.32 17.89
N LEU A 10 13.62 -6.90 17.22
CA LEU A 10 13.10 -7.64 16.06
C LEU A 10 14.19 -7.81 15.00
N GLY A 11 14.41 -9.04 14.56
CA GLY A 11 15.39 -9.36 13.53
C GLY A 11 16.78 -9.77 14.02
N ASP A 12 17.08 -9.76 15.31
CA ASP A 12 18.40 -10.17 15.84
C ASP A 12 18.71 -11.63 15.53
N ASN A 13 17.70 -12.48 15.36
CA ASN A 13 17.85 -13.90 15.01
C ASN A 13 17.97 -14.15 13.51
N LEU A 14 18.00 -13.10 12.68
CA LEU A 14 18.20 -13.24 11.24
C LEU A 14 19.68 -13.49 10.93
N ASN A 15 19.97 -14.58 10.25
CA ASN A 15 21.30 -14.80 9.69
C ASN A 15 21.49 -14.00 8.38
N ALA A 16 22.71 -14.00 7.83
CA ALA A 16 23.03 -13.26 6.60
C ALA A 16 22.16 -13.71 5.40
N SER A 17 21.87 -15.01 5.28
CA SER A 17 20.99 -15.53 4.22
C SER A 17 19.55 -15.04 4.37
N ASP A 18 19.01 -15.04 5.60
CA ASP A 18 17.67 -14.52 5.88
C ASP A 18 17.57 -13.03 5.52
N ARG A 19 18.58 -12.23 5.90
CA ARG A 19 18.64 -10.79 5.56
C ARG A 19 18.68 -10.55 4.06
N LYS A 20 19.49 -11.34 3.34
CA LYS A 20 19.55 -11.25 1.87
C LYS A 20 18.21 -11.61 1.21
N LYS A 21 17.50 -12.64 1.70
CA LYS A 21 16.17 -13.01 1.22
C LYS A 21 15.16 -11.89 1.47
N ILE A 22 15.15 -11.29 2.67
CA ILE A 22 14.25 -10.19 2.99
C ILE A 22 14.53 -9.00 2.06
N GLY A 23 15.81 -8.60 1.91
CA GLY A 23 16.19 -7.50 1.02
C GLY A 23 15.73 -7.70 -0.42
N LYS A 24 15.84 -8.92 -0.95
CA LYS A 24 15.38 -9.28 -2.30
C LYS A 24 13.85 -9.23 -2.47
N ASN A 25 13.11 -9.50 -1.39
CA ASN A 25 11.66 -9.62 -1.42
C ASN A 25 10.94 -8.34 -0.98
N LEU A 26 11.68 -7.31 -0.54
CA LEU A 26 11.13 -5.99 -0.25
C LEU A 26 11.25 -5.12 -1.50
N ASN A 27 10.09 -4.75 -2.02
CA ASN A 27 9.99 -3.84 -3.17
C ASN A 27 9.29 -2.57 -2.73
N GLY A 28 9.73 -1.43 -3.23
CA GLY A 28 9.11 -0.15 -2.96
C GLY A 28 9.14 0.76 -4.18
N TYR A 29 8.08 1.52 -4.35
CA TYR A 29 7.91 2.44 -5.45
C TYR A 29 7.43 3.78 -4.94
N ASP A 30 7.99 4.85 -5.49
CA ASP A 30 7.51 6.21 -5.31
C ASP A 30 7.70 6.98 -6.62
N ILE A 31 6.81 7.91 -6.93
CA ILE A 31 6.93 8.77 -8.10
C ILE A 31 7.97 9.87 -7.90
N SER A 32 8.30 10.20 -6.64
CA SER A 32 9.25 11.24 -6.28
C SER A 32 10.68 10.69 -6.16
N PRO A 33 11.64 11.16 -6.97
CA PRO A 33 13.04 10.76 -6.84
C PRO A 33 13.62 11.03 -5.44
N ASP A 34 13.18 12.09 -4.78
CA ASP A 34 13.64 12.42 -3.43
C ASP A 34 13.09 11.45 -2.37
N MET A 35 11.84 11.03 -2.50
CA MET A 35 11.28 9.98 -1.64
C MET A 35 11.95 8.63 -1.87
N VAL A 36 12.30 8.30 -3.11
CA VAL A 36 13.12 7.11 -3.43
C VAL A 36 14.47 7.19 -2.72
N LYS A 37 15.19 8.32 -2.82
CA LYS A 37 16.48 8.51 -2.12
C LYS A 37 16.33 8.37 -0.60
N MET A 38 15.33 9.02 0.00
CA MET A 38 15.08 8.92 1.44
C MET A 38 14.77 7.48 1.87
N SER A 39 13.98 6.78 1.09
CA SER A 39 13.65 5.36 1.32
C SER A 39 14.88 4.47 1.24
N LEU A 40 15.75 4.69 0.25
CA LEU A 40 17.03 3.98 0.11
C LEU A 40 17.93 4.23 1.33
N VAL A 41 18.08 5.49 1.77
CA VAL A 41 18.87 5.83 2.97
C VAL A 41 18.30 5.12 4.20
N ASN A 42 16.98 5.17 4.39
CA ASN A 42 16.32 4.48 5.49
C ASN A 42 16.57 2.96 5.48
N MET A 43 16.49 2.33 4.32
CA MET A 43 16.80 0.91 4.17
C MET A 43 18.27 0.59 4.51
N TYR A 44 19.22 1.42 4.08
CA TYR A 44 20.64 1.26 4.43
C TYR A 44 20.87 1.39 5.95
N LEU A 45 20.22 2.34 6.61
CA LEU A 45 20.29 2.48 8.07
C LEU A 45 19.76 1.23 8.78
N HIS A 46 18.80 0.54 8.19
CA HIS A 46 18.30 -0.76 8.64
C HIS A 46 19.13 -1.96 8.15
N LYS A 47 20.34 -1.71 7.63
CA LYS A 47 21.32 -2.75 7.20
C LYS A 47 20.89 -3.57 5.99
N PHE A 48 20.04 -3.05 5.13
CA PHE A 48 19.76 -3.63 3.82
C PHE A 48 20.77 -3.09 2.80
N THR A 49 21.64 -3.95 2.28
CA THR A 49 22.74 -3.56 1.38
C THR A 49 22.33 -3.37 -0.08
N SER A 50 21.19 -3.92 -0.47
CA SER A 50 20.67 -3.85 -1.85
C SER A 50 19.14 -3.72 -1.81
N PRO A 51 18.59 -2.60 -1.32
CA PRO A 51 17.15 -2.42 -1.28
C PRO A 51 16.60 -2.20 -2.69
N ASN A 52 15.46 -2.83 -2.99
CA ASN A 52 14.79 -2.73 -4.29
C ASN A 52 13.72 -1.63 -4.22
N ILE A 53 14.17 -0.38 -4.21
CA ILE A 53 13.32 0.82 -4.22
C ILE A 53 13.60 1.57 -5.51
N SER A 54 12.57 1.91 -6.27
CA SER A 54 12.72 2.59 -7.55
C SER A 54 11.64 3.64 -7.80
N GLU A 55 11.96 4.60 -8.66
CA GLU A 55 10.98 5.55 -9.18
C GLU A 55 9.98 4.83 -10.08
N TYR A 56 8.71 5.03 -9.83
CA TYR A 56 7.63 4.45 -10.63
C TYR A 56 6.30 5.17 -10.39
N ASP A 57 5.64 5.57 -11.48
CA ASP A 57 4.26 6.08 -11.41
C ASP A 57 3.27 4.91 -11.47
N THR A 58 2.81 4.51 -10.31
CA THR A 58 1.90 3.38 -10.11
C THR A 58 0.55 3.56 -10.83
N LEU A 59 0.12 4.79 -11.05
CA LEU A 59 -1.24 5.08 -11.52
C LEU A 59 -1.33 5.30 -13.02
N SER A 60 -0.28 5.79 -13.68
CA SER A 60 -0.28 6.06 -15.11
C SER A 60 0.59 5.10 -15.93
N SER A 61 1.57 4.42 -15.32
CA SER A 61 2.41 3.42 -16.00
C SER A 61 1.88 2.00 -15.83
N GLU A 62 2.01 1.19 -16.87
CA GLU A 62 1.61 -0.23 -16.89
C GLU A 62 2.79 -1.22 -16.74
N ASP A 63 4.03 -0.72 -16.69
CA ASP A 63 5.23 -1.57 -16.78
C ASP A 63 5.30 -2.64 -15.69
N LYS A 64 4.78 -2.33 -14.50
CA LYS A 64 4.76 -3.23 -13.34
C LYS A 64 3.40 -3.82 -13.03
N TRP A 65 2.43 -3.71 -13.93
CA TRP A 65 1.07 -4.21 -13.69
C TRP A 65 0.98 -5.72 -13.48
N ASN A 66 1.94 -6.47 -13.92
CA ASN A 66 1.94 -7.93 -13.77
C ASN A 66 2.75 -8.41 -12.55
N GLU A 67 3.15 -7.50 -11.67
CA GLU A 67 3.81 -7.83 -10.41
C GLU A 67 2.77 -8.05 -9.30
N TYR A 68 2.89 -9.15 -8.54
CA TYR A 68 1.96 -9.52 -7.48
C TYR A 68 2.71 -9.82 -6.18
N TYR A 69 2.10 -9.47 -5.05
CA TYR A 69 2.76 -9.49 -3.75
C TYR A 69 1.96 -10.28 -2.72
N ASP A 70 2.69 -10.92 -1.79
CA ASP A 70 2.10 -11.62 -0.65
C ASP A 70 1.62 -10.65 0.42
N VAL A 71 2.34 -9.53 0.60
CA VAL A 71 2.01 -8.48 1.57
C VAL A 71 2.25 -7.12 0.95
N ILE A 72 1.27 -6.22 1.07
CA ILE A 72 1.39 -4.82 0.68
C ILE A 72 1.05 -3.93 1.88
N LEU A 73 1.96 -3.02 2.21
CA LEU A 73 1.71 -1.96 3.19
C LEU A 73 1.85 -0.61 2.50
N ALA A 74 0.84 0.25 2.61
CA ALA A 74 0.85 1.53 1.93
C ALA A 74 0.19 2.65 2.75
N ASN A 75 0.77 3.83 2.62
CA ASN A 75 0.19 5.09 3.03
C ASN A 75 0.15 6.02 1.81
N PRO A 76 -0.79 5.79 0.88
CA PRO A 76 -0.87 6.56 -0.35
C PRO A 76 -1.31 8.01 -0.09
N PRO A 77 -1.09 8.94 -1.05
CA PRO A 77 -1.55 10.31 -0.92
C PRO A 77 -3.06 10.39 -0.75
N PHE A 78 -3.53 11.30 0.11
CA PHE A 78 -4.96 11.48 0.42
C PHE A 78 -5.67 12.42 -0.56
N PHE A 79 -4.94 13.09 -1.42
CA PHE A 79 -5.47 14.08 -2.36
C PHE A 79 -4.97 13.80 -3.77
N SER A 80 -5.83 14.06 -4.72
CA SER A 80 -5.48 14.07 -6.13
C SER A 80 -4.96 15.44 -6.54
N PRO A 81 -4.04 15.54 -7.51
CA PRO A 81 -3.66 16.82 -8.09
C PRO A 81 -4.85 17.52 -8.72
N LYS A 82 -4.76 18.85 -8.92
CA LYS A 82 -5.77 19.61 -9.66
C LYS A 82 -5.94 19.01 -11.06
N GLY A 83 -7.19 18.77 -11.47
CA GLY A 83 -7.49 18.07 -12.73
C GLY A 83 -7.61 16.55 -12.59
N GLY A 84 -7.27 15.97 -11.45
CA GLY A 84 -7.31 14.52 -11.22
C GLY A 84 -6.11 13.80 -11.83
N ILE A 85 -6.21 12.48 -11.88
CA ILE A 85 -5.21 11.59 -12.46
C ILE A 85 -5.81 10.97 -13.71
N MET A 86 -5.00 10.81 -14.74
CA MET A 86 -5.35 10.01 -15.93
C MET A 86 -4.72 8.61 -15.77
N PRO A 87 -5.46 7.65 -15.20
CA PRO A 87 -4.92 6.32 -14.99
C PRO A 87 -4.86 5.58 -16.33
N HIS A 88 -3.99 4.56 -16.40
CA HIS A 88 -4.03 3.62 -17.53
C HIS A 88 -5.33 2.77 -17.49
N ASN A 89 -5.60 2.02 -18.57
CA ASN A 89 -6.90 1.39 -18.80
C ASN A 89 -7.17 0.11 -17.99
N ARG A 90 -6.20 -0.43 -17.27
CA ARG A 90 -6.29 -1.73 -16.57
C ARG A 90 -6.94 -1.65 -15.18
N PHE A 91 -7.22 -0.46 -14.67
CA PHE A 91 -7.93 -0.31 -13.39
C PHE A 91 -9.34 -0.87 -13.44
N GLY A 92 -9.74 -1.60 -12.40
CA GLY A 92 -11.08 -2.17 -12.25
C GLY A 92 -12.14 -1.13 -11.89
N VAL A 93 -11.73 -0.03 -11.26
CA VAL A 93 -12.60 1.10 -10.92
C VAL A 93 -12.24 2.33 -11.73
N LYS A 94 -13.18 2.85 -12.49
CA LYS A 94 -12.98 4.10 -13.25
C LYS A 94 -13.03 5.30 -12.31
N SER A 95 -11.90 5.96 -12.11
CA SER A 95 -11.74 7.13 -11.24
C SER A 95 -10.61 8.02 -11.71
N THR A 96 -10.66 9.29 -11.31
CA THR A 96 -9.55 10.25 -11.40
C THR A 96 -9.00 10.59 -10.01
N LYS A 97 -9.47 9.89 -8.97
CA LYS A 97 -9.11 10.13 -7.58
C LYS A 97 -8.00 9.18 -7.14
N ALA A 98 -6.86 9.76 -6.73
CA ALA A 98 -5.68 9.00 -6.31
C ALA A 98 -6.00 7.97 -5.23
N GLU A 99 -6.72 8.39 -4.20
CA GLU A 99 -7.06 7.52 -3.07
C GLU A 99 -7.91 6.30 -3.47
N VAL A 100 -8.78 6.44 -4.49
CA VAL A 100 -9.57 5.34 -5.03
C VAL A 100 -8.68 4.40 -5.85
N LEU A 101 -7.87 4.98 -6.74
CA LEU A 101 -7.01 4.23 -7.65
C LEU A 101 -5.93 3.44 -6.88
N PHE A 102 -5.29 4.03 -5.87
CA PHE A 102 -4.30 3.29 -5.07
C PHE A 102 -4.90 2.09 -4.35
N VAL A 103 -6.09 2.22 -3.79
CA VAL A 103 -6.74 1.09 -3.11
C VAL A 103 -7.14 0.00 -4.11
N ASP A 104 -7.64 0.38 -5.28
CA ASP A 104 -7.97 -0.58 -6.36
C ASP A 104 -6.70 -1.29 -6.87
N TYR A 105 -5.60 -0.54 -7.11
CA TYR A 105 -4.31 -1.09 -7.47
C TYR A 105 -3.81 -2.11 -6.46
N ILE A 106 -3.79 -1.75 -5.17
CA ILE A 106 -3.30 -2.63 -4.12
C ILE A 106 -4.14 -3.91 -4.04
N ASN A 107 -5.47 -3.78 -4.12
CA ASN A 107 -6.33 -4.96 -4.13
C ASN A 107 -6.06 -5.86 -5.35
N GLU A 108 -5.81 -5.30 -6.53
CA GLU A 108 -5.49 -6.08 -7.74
C GLU A 108 -4.18 -6.85 -7.59
N HIS A 109 -3.12 -6.19 -7.09
CA HIS A 109 -1.77 -6.74 -7.02
C HIS A 109 -1.49 -7.65 -5.82
N LEU A 110 -2.49 -7.94 -4.98
CA LEU A 110 -2.38 -9.01 -4.00
C LEU A 110 -2.49 -10.38 -4.68
N LYS A 111 -1.54 -11.25 -4.39
CA LYS A 111 -1.62 -12.68 -4.73
C LYS A 111 -2.85 -13.34 -4.09
N PRO A 112 -3.30 -14.51 -4.57
CA PRO A 112 -4.18 -15.37 -3.79
C PRO A 112 -3.60 -15.60 -2.39
N ASN A 113 -4.42 -15.42 -1.34
CA ASN A 113 -4.02 -15.41 0.07
C ASN A 113 -3.10 -14.25 0.50
N GLY A 114 -2.88 -13.24 -0.37
CA GLY A 114 -2.14 -12.04 -0.03
C GLY A 114 -2.91 -11.11 0.88
N ARG A 115 -2.19 -10.28 1.64
CA ARG A 115 -2.73 -9.36 2.64
C ARG A 115 -2.25 -7.94 2.43
N ALA A 116 -3.09 -6.96 2.76
CA ALA A 116 -2.68 -5.56 2.76
C ALA A 116 -3.16 -4.80 3.99
N GLY A 117 -2.35 -3.80 4.38
CA GLY A 117 -2.72 -2.74 5.30
C GLY A 117 -2.57 -1.40 4.60
N ILE A 118 -3.67 -0.63 4.50
CA ILE A 118 -3.69 0.60 3.72
C ILE A 118 -4.26 1.73 4.58
N ILE A 119 -3.50 2.82 4.75
CA ILE A 119 -4.03 4.04 5.36
C ILE A 119 -4.83 4.79 4.31
N VAL A 120 -6.07 5.13 4.63
CA VAL A 120 -6.98 5.81 3.71
C VAL A 120 -7.70 6.98 4.39
N PRO A 121 -8.06 8.05 3.67
CA PRO A 121 -8.95 9.07 4.18
C PRO A 121 -10.35 8.49 4.38
N GLU A 122 -11.09 8.99 5.37
CA GLU A 122 -12.46 8.52 5.65
C GLU A 122 -13.41 8.62 4.45
N GLY A 123 -13.09 9.48 3.46
CA GLY A 123 -13.83 9.55 2.21
C GLY A 123 -13.98 8.20 1.50
N ILE A 124 -13.00 7.31 1.59
CA ILE A 124 -13.10 5.95 1.03
C ILE A 124 -14.29 5.19 1.62
N ILE A 125 -14.59 5.42 2.90
CA ILE A 125 -15.64 4.69 3.63
C ILE A 125 -17.01 5.34 3.42
N PHE A 126 -17.10 6.67 3.45
CA PHE A 126 -18.37 7.39 3.56
C PHE A 126 -18.84 8.10 2.29
N GLN A 127 -17.96 8.39 1.32
CA GLN A 127 -18.36 9.10 0.12
C GLN A 127 -19.36 8.32 -0.74
N THR A 128 -20.34 9.05 -1.31
CA THR A 128 -21.45 8.46 -2.08
C THR A 128 -21.21 8.41 -3.59
N GLY A 129 -20.08 8.95 -4.08
CA GLY A 129 -19.72 8.94 -5.49
C GLY A 129 -19.60 7.52 -6.06
N THR A 130 -19.92 7.36 -7.34
CA THR A 130 -19.97 6.05 -8.04
C THR A 130 -18.68 5.26 -7.89
N ALA A 131 -17.53 5.88 -8.08
CA ALA A 131 -16.23 5.22 -7.95
C ALA A 131 -15.99 4.66 -6.54
N TYR A 132 -16.35 5.42 -5.49
CA TYR A 132 -16.23 4.97 -4.11
C TYR A 132 -17.16 3.79 -3.80
N LYS A 133 -18.39 3.80 -4.32
CA LYS A 133 -19.33 2.69 -4.15
C LYS A 133 -18.84 1.44 -4.86
N GLN A 134 -18.35 1.56 -6.09
CA GLN A 134 -17.78 0.45 -6.86
C GLN A 134 -16.55 -0.14 -6.15
N LEU A 135 -15.63 0.71 -5.68
CA LEU A 135 -14.48 0.27 -4.92
C LEU A 135 -14.88 -0.52 -3.67
N ARG A 136 -15.76 0.06 -2.81
CA ARG A 136 -16.22 -0.63 -1.59
C ARG A 136 -16.90 -1.96 -1.89
N LYS A 137 -17.77 -2.02 -2.91
CA LYS A 137 -18.39 -3.26 -3.34
C LYS A 137 -17.32 -4.30 -3.68
N ARG A 138 -16.37 -3.95 -4.54
CA ARG A 138 -15.27 -4.84 -4.93
C ARG A 138 -14.47 -5.34 -3.73
N LEU A 139 -14.09 -4.45 -2.82
CA LEU A 139 -13.31 -4.82 -1.63
C LEU A 139 -14.07 -5.78 -0.71
N VAL A 140 -15.34 -5.49 -0.44
CA VAL A 140 -16.20 -6.36 0.42
C VAL A 140 -16.39 -7.75 -0.19
N GLU A 141 -16.49 -7.82 -1.51
CA GLU A 141 -16.66 -9.09 -2.22
C GLU A 141 -15.37 -9.91 -2.32
N THR A 142 -14.19 -9.27 -2.29
CA THR A 142 -12.92 -9.96 -2.63
C THR A 142 -11.93 -10.09 -1.49
N SER A 143 -11.82 -9.11 -0.57
CA SER A 143 -10.67 -9.06 0.32
C SER A 143 -10.84 -8.30 1.63
N LEU A 144 -11.81 -7.40 1.78
CA LEU A 144 -11.93 -6.57 2.98
C LEU A 144 -12.36 -7.40 4.18
N ILE A 145 -11.50 -7.46 5.20
CA ILE A 145 -11.76 -8.16 6.46
C ILE A 145 -11.95 -7.22 7.65
N GLY A 146 -11.48 -5.98 7.56
CA GLY A 146 -11.61 -5.03 8.66
C GLY A 146 -11.31 -3.59 8.28
N VAL A 147 -11.88 -2.68 9.06
CA VAL A 147 -11.61 -1.24 8.99
C VAL A 147 -11.32 -0.76 10.40
N ILE A 148 -10.16 -0.13 10.60
CA ILE A 148 -9.74 0.43 11.88
C ILE A 148 -9.74 1.96 11.76
N SER A 149 -10.67 2.62 12.45
CA SER A 149 -10.69 4.08 12.50
C SER A 149 -9.56 4.60 13.39
N LEU A 150 -8.74 5.50 12.86
CA LEU A 150 -7.68 6.13 13.61
C LEU A 150 -8.21 7.37 14.38
N PRO A 151 -7.60 7.78 15.49
CA PRO A 151 -7.96 9.01 16.17
C PRO A 151 -7.82 10.24 15.27
N SER A 152 -8.65 11.25 15.48
CA SER A 152 -8.49 12.55 14.80
C SER A 152 -7.13 13.15 15.12
N GLY A 153 -6.48 13.77 14.14
CA GLY A 153 -5.21 14.44 14.32
C GLY A 153 -3.98 13.53 14.42
N VAL A 154 -4.10 12.23 14.14
CA VAL A 154 -2.97 11.28 14.19
C VAL A 154 -1.81 11.69 13.26
N PHE A 155 -2.09 12.46 12.22
CA PHE A 155 -1.10 12.98 11.28
C PHE A 155 -0.76 14.47 11.47
N ASN A 156 -1.20 15.10 12.56
CA ASN A 156 -0.81 16.48 12.86
C ASN A 156 0.71 16.60 13.08
N PRO A 157 1.35 17.69 12.67
CA PRO A 157 0.81 18.86 11.97
C PRO A 157 0.70 18.70 10.44
N TYR A 158 1.05 17.56 9.87
CA TYR A 158 1.16 17.37 8.41
C TYR A 158 -0.19 17.28 7.70
N SER A 159 -1.19 16.71 8.35
CA SER A 159 -2.54 16.56 7.80
C SER A 159 -3.59 16.52 8.91
N GLY A 160 -4.66 17.33 8.75
CA GLY A 160 -5.86 17.28 9.60
C GLY A 160 -6.91 16.27 9.13
N VAL A 161 -6.63 15.52 8.06
CA VAL A 161 -7.58 14.56 7.50
C VAL A 161 -7.74 13.38 8.44
N LYS A 162 -8.98 13.08 8.81
CA LYS A 162 -9.29 11.86 9.55
C LYS A 162 -9.13 10.65 8.63
N THR A 163 -8.50 9.60 9.15
CA THR A 163 -8.08 8.43 8.40
C THR A 163 -8.52 7.14 9.06
N SER A 164 -8.49 6.08 8.29
CA SER A 164 -8.71 4.70 8.74
C SER A 164 -7.68 3.77 8.10
N ILE A 165 -7.51 2.59 8.67
CA ILE A 165 -6.72 1.53 8.08
C ILE A 165 -7.68 0.49 7.50
N LEU A 166 -7.55 0.19 6.22
CA LEU A 166 -8.20 -0.97 5.60
C LEU A 166 -7.30 -2.20 5.78
N ILE A 167 -7.87 -3.29 6.23
CA ILE A 167 -7.19 -4.59 6.29
C ILE A 167 -7.81 -5.48 5.23
N LEU A 168 -6.99 -5.88 4.26
CA LEU A 168 -7.38 -6.76 3.17
C LEU A 168 -6.72 -8.14 3.34
N ASP A 169 -7.47 -9.20 3.05
CA ASP A 169 -6.96 -10.58 3.02
C ASP A 169 -7.70 -11.37 1.92
N LYS A 170 -6.99 -11.75 0.87
CA LYS A 170 -7.56 -12.52 -0.26
C LYS A 170 -7.80 -14.01 0.06
N SER A 171 -7.38 -14.49 1.24
CA SER A 171 -7.76 -15.85 1.68
C SER A 171 -9.23 -15.95 2.07
N PHE A 172 -9.88 -14.83 2.42
CA PHE A 172 -11.28 -14.73 2.76
C PHE A 172 -12.16 -14.48 1.53
N ASN A 173 -12.10 -15.35 0.53
CA ASN A 173 -13.11 -15.32 -0.52
C ASN A 173 -14.47 -15.65 0.10
N LYS A 174 -15.30 -14.65 0.28
CA LYS A 174 -16.72 -14.87 0.54
C LYS A 174 -17.34 -15.46 -0.72
N LYS A 175 -17.53 -16.78 -0.71
CA LYS A 175 -18.42 -17.46 -1.65
C LYS A 175 -19.86 -17.07 -1.38
#